data_4c5a78faaa752e8028ec8725605a7210
#
_entry.id   4c5a78faaa752e8028ec8725605a7210
#
_cell.length_a   1.000
_cell.length_b   1.000
_cell.length_c   1.000
_cell.angle_alpha   90.00
_cell.angle_beta   90.00
_cell.angle_gamma   90.00
#
_symmetry.space_group_name_H-M   'P 1'
#
loop_
_entity.id
_entity.type
_entity.pdbx_description
1 polymer ?
#
loop_
_entity_poly.entity_id
_entity_poly.type
_entity_poly.pdbx_seq_one_letter_code
_entity_poly.pdbx_strand_id
1 'polypeptide(L)'
;MTLSDPPHFFRQYAPILGVIVLVWLSYCVLQQFLISLIWALIIAYVTYPMYEKILDFFNGKAVLSAATLTSAVSAIVILVCYILLHVLQEELLNTYTQLITTFGTHSFQLPESIRHIPYLGDYLENRLNHLLTNRVALNEHLIAWAKYSLQLFGETLRHLGKWIIELCFVLITVFFCFRDGKTWLDHIQTAMSYFFDDEQGIYLQTLGQTTRAVCYGLVLAALGQGIIAGIGYALAGVSAPLLLGAFTALMALIPMGATLVWIPTGLLLLANENIWAGLGLLAWGFLVVSTVDNVIRPLIICGASRVPFLVVLFGVFGGLTAFGAIGLFLGPMILALLLAVWQVNITNIQLNNAQ
;
A
#
# COMPACT_ATOMS: atom_id res chain seq x y z
N MET A 1 -2.96 -54.90 -36.96
CA MET A 1 -2.05 -54.20 -36.03
C MET A 1 -2.89 -53.96 -34.75
N THR A 2 -2.82 -54.82 -33.78
CA THR A 2 -3.45 -54.67 -32.48
C THR A 2 -2.61 -53.69 -31.68
N LEU A 3 -3.15 -52.51 -31.41
CA LEU A 3 -2.52 -51.57 -30.50
C LEU A 3 -2.44 -52.28 -29.14
N SER A 4 -1.20 -52.63 -28.74
CA SER A 4 -0.93 -53.17 -27.42
C SER A 4 -1.48 -52.18 -26.37
N ASP A 5 -2.31 -52.71 -25.45
CA ASP A 5 -2.82 -51.88 -24.34
C ASP A 5 -1.63 -51.22 -23.62
N PRO A 6 -1.71 -49.89 -23.37
CA PRO A 6 -0.64 -49.20 -22.69
C PRO A 6 -0.43 -49.83 -21.29
N PRO A 7 0.82 -49.96 -20.85
CA PRO A 7 1.13 -50.56 -19.55
C PRO A 7 0.33 -49.89 -18.43
N HIS A 8 -0.17 -50.66 -17.47
CA HIS A 8 -1.01 -50.22 -16.35
C HIS A 8 -0.50 -48.95 -15.64
N PHE A 9 0.80 -48.78 -15.59
CA PHE A 9 1.51 -47.63 -15.09
C PHE A 9 1.11 -46.34 -15.83
N PHE A 10 1.08 -46.30 -17.15
CA PHE A 10 0.69 -45.15 -17.95
C PHE A 10 -0.79 -44.79 -17.74
N ARG A 11 -1.65 -45.75 -17.58
CA ARG A 11 -3.10 -45.53 -17.40
C ARG A 11 -3.41 -44.88 -16.04
N GLN A 12 -2.61 -45.18 -15.02
CA GLN A 12 -2.77 -44.67 -13.66
C GLN A 12 -2.14 -43.28 -13.46
N TYR A 13 -0.95 -43.01 -14.03
CA TYR A 13 -0.21 -41.80 -13.78
C TYR A 13 -0.41 -40.72 -14.87
N ALA A 14 -0.81 -41.07 -16.09
CA ALA A 14 -1.06 -40.11 -17.16
C ALA A 14 -2.10 -39.02 -16.80
N PRO A 15 -3.26 -39.34 -16.18
CA PRO A 15 -4.21 -38.31 -15.76
C PRO A 15 -3.66 -37.41 -14.65
N ILE A 16 -2.89 -37.96 -13.70
CA ILE A 16 -2.26 -37.18 -12.62
C ILE A 16 -1.23 -36.20 -13.22
N LEU A 17 -0.39 -36.68 -14.13
CA LEU A 17 0.59 -35.84 -14.81
C LEU A 17 -0.10 -34.77 -15.68
N GLY A 18 -1.20 -35.13 -16.34
CA GLY A 18 -2.03 -34.17 -17.09
C GLY A 18 -2.61 -33.07 -16.19
N VAL A 19 -3.12 -33.43 -15.01
CA VAL A 19 -3.59 -32.44 -14.02
C VAL A 19 -2.47 -31.54 -13.53
N ILE A 20 -1.29 -32.09 -13.21
CA ILE A 20 -0.13 -31.31 -12.76
C ILE A 20 0.29 -30.31 -13.85
N VAL A 21 0.36 -30.74 -15.12
CA VAL A 21 0.69 -29.85 -16.25
C VAL A 21 -0.37 -28.76 -16.42
N LEU A 22 -1.66 -29.10 -16.32
CA LEU A 22 -2.73 -28.11 -16.41
C LEU A 22 -2.68 -27.08 -15.25
N VAL A 23 -2.41 -27.53 -14.02
CA VAL A 23 -2.23 -26.63 -12.87
C VAL A 23 -1.02 -25.72 -13.08
N TRP A 24 0.10 -26.25 -13.56
CA TRP A 24 1.27 -25.46 -13.86
C TRP A 24 1.03 -24.43 -14.98
N LEU A 25 0.37 -24.83 -16.07
CA LEU A 25 -0.01 -23.91 -17.15
C LEU A 25 -0.99 -22.83 -16.66
N SER A 26 -1.98 -23.23 -15.84
CA SER A 26 -2.91 -22.27 -15.21
C SER A 26 -2.18 -21.28 -14.34
N TYR A 27 -1.20 -21.72 -13.55
CA TYR A 27 -0.34 -20.83 -12.75
C TYR A 27 0.44 -19.86 -13.65
N CYS A 28 1.05 -20.33 -14.74
CA CYS A 28 1.79 -19.48 -15.69
C CYS A 28 0.90 -18.39 -16.33
N VAL A 29 -0.38 -18.69 -16.57
CA VAL A 29 -1.35 -17.71 -17.09
C VAL A 29 -1.77 -16.73 -15.99
N LEU A 30 -2.07 -17.23 -14.80
CA LEU A 30 -2.64 -16.43 -13.72
C LEU A 30 -1.60 -15.61 -12.95
N GLN A 31 -0.31 -15.99 -12.96
CA GLN A 31 0.73 -15.36 -12.13
C GLN A 31 0.80 -13.84 -12.29
N GLN A 32 0.59 -13.31 -13.50
CA GLN A 32 0.58 -11.87 -13.76
C GLN A 32 -0.63 -11.14 -13.17
N PHE A 33 -1.72 -11.87 -12.92
CA PHE A 33 -2.97 -11.33 -12.36
C PHE A 33 -3.13 -11.60 -10.86
N LEU A 34 -2.25 -12.42 -10.26
CA LEU A 34 -2.38 -12.82 -8.85
C LEU A 34 -2.44 -11.62 -7.90
N ILE A 35 -1.61 -10.62 -8.13
CA ILE A 35 -1.60 -9.40 -7.32
C ILE A 35 -2.96 -8.68 -7.42
N SER A 36 -3.47 -8.51 -8.64
CA SER A 36 -4.78 -7.88 -8.87
C SER A 36 -5.93 -8.69 -8.27
N LEU A 37 -5.87 -10.02 -8.38
CA LEU A 37 -6.86 -10.93 -7.78
C LEU A 37 -6.87 -10.81 -6.24
N ILE A 38 -5.70 -10.80 -5.62
CA ILE A 38 -5.61 -10.70 -4.16
C ILE A 38 -6.12 -9.33 -3.69
N TRP A 39 -5.74 -8.23 -4.36
CA TRP A 39 -6.30 -6.91 -4.06
C TRP A 39 -7.83 -6.88 -4.19
N ALA A 40 -8.36 -7.48 -5.25
CA ALA A 40 -9.81 -7.56 -5.47
C ALA A 40 -10.51 -8.34 -4.36
N LEU A 41 -9.95 -9.48 -3.93
CA LEU A 41 -10.48 -10.28 -2.82
C LEU A 41 -10.46 -9.51 -1.50
N ILE A 42 -9.37 -8.81 -1.19
CA ILE A 42 -9.25 -7.98 0.01
C ILE A 42 -10.31 -6.87 0.01
N ILE A 43 -10.40 -6.12 -1.09
CA ILE A 43 -11.38 -5.02 -1.24
C ILE A 43 -12.81 -5.57 -1.12
N ALA A 44 -13.12 -6.65 -1.85
CA ALA A 44 -14.44 -7.26 -1.82
C ALA A 44 -14.80 -7.74 -0.41
N TYR A 45 -13.89 -8.43 0.27
CA TYR A 45 -14.12 -8.96 1.61
C TYR A 45 -14.38 -7.85 2.65
N VAL A 46 -13.58 -6.78 2.62
CA VAL A 46 -13.71 -5.66 3.56
C VAL A 46 -14.98 -4.87 3.33
N THR A 47 -15.36 -4.67 2.07
CA THR A 47 -16.55 -3.91 1.69
C THR A 47 -17.82 -4.77 1.61
N TYR A 48 -17.72 -6.08 1.81
CA TYR A 48 -18.84 -7.02 1.75
C TYR A 48 -20.01 -6.65 2.66
N PRO A 49 -19.81 -6.18 3.92
CA PRO A 49 -20.93 -5.73 4.76
C PRO A 49 -21.71 -4.54 4.17
N MET A 50 -21.05 -3.70 3.36
CA MET A 50 -21.73 -2.61 2.64
C MET A 50 -22.52 -3.17 1.46
N TYR A 51 -21.97 -4.19 0.78
CA TYR A 51 -22.66 -4.88 -0.29
C TYR A 51 -23.96 -5.53 0.19
N GLU A 52 -23.98 -6.21 1.34
CA GLU A 52 -25.19 -6.81 1.91
C GLU A 52 -26.30 -5.77 2.14
N LYS A 53 -25.95 -4.60 2.70
CA LYS A 53 -26.92 -3.51 2.89
C LYS A 53 -27.51 -2.99 1.56
N ILE A 54 -26.65 -2.89 0.54
CA ILE A 54 -27.08 -2.45 -0.80
C ILE A 54 -27.92 -3.55 -1.47
N LEU A 55 -27.59 -4.83 -1.25
CA LEU A 55 -28.35 -5.96 -1.75
C LEU A 55 -29.77 -5.98 -1.17
N ASP A 56 -29.90 -5.75 0.13
CA ASP A 56 -31.20 -5.64 0.81
C ASP A 56 -31.99 -4.44 0.25
N PHE A 57 -31.35 -3.31 0.04
CA PHE A 57 -31.99 -2.12 -0.54
C PHE A 57 -32.52 -2.37 -1.97
N PHE A 58 -31.82 -3.13 -2.79
CA PHE A 58 -32.24 -3.52 -4.14
C PHE A 58 -33.06 -4.80 -4.21
N ASN A 59 -33.63 -5.26 -3.08
CA ASN A 59 -34.47 -6.46 -3.00
C ASN A 59 -33.81 -7.73 -3.58
N GLY A 60 -32.53 -7.93 -3.28
CA GLY A 60 -31.78 -9.14 -3.68
C GLY A 60 -31.26 -9.12 -5.13
N LYS A 61 -31.31 -8.01 -5.86
CA LYS A 61 -30.79 -7.90 -7.22
C LYS A 61 -29.25 -7.82 -7.21
N ALA A 62 -28.58 -8.98 -7.17
CA ALA A 62 -27.13 -9.08 -7.03
C ALA A 62 -26.32 -8.26 -8.06
N VAL A 63 -26.74 -8.27 -9.34
CA VAL A 63 -26.04 -7.55 -10.42
C VAL A 63 -26.09 -6.03 -10.20
N LEU A 64 -27.26 -5.47 -9.85
CA LEU A 64 -27.40 -4.04 -9.60
C LEU A 64 -26.63 -3.61 -8.37
N SER A 65 -26.70 -4.39 -7.29
CA SER A 65 -25.98 -4.11 -6.04
C SER A 65 -24.47 -4.16 -6.24
N ALA A 66 -23.98 -5.18 -6.95
CA ALA A 66 -22.56 -5.31 -7.31
C ALA A 66 -22.09 -4.13 -8.19
N ALA A 67 -22.87 -3.77 -9.23
CA ALA A 67 -22.55 -2.65 -10.11
C ALA A 67 -22.49 -1.32 -9.35
N THR A 68 -23.47 -1.06 -8.47
CA THR A 68 -23.54 0.18 -7.67
C THR A 68 -22.34 0.29 -6.73
N LEU A 69 -22.02 -0.76 -5.97
CA LEU A 69 -20.89 -0.71 -5.05
C LEU A 69 -19.56 -0.64 -5.79
N THR A 70 -19.38 -1.42 -6.87
CA THR A 70 -18.15 -1.36 -7.68
C THR A 70 -17.97 0.03 -8.31
N SER A 71 -19.06 0.66 -8.80
CA SER A 71 -18.99 2.03 -9.32
C SER A 71 -18.62 3.03 -8.23
N ALA A 72 -19.15 2.88 -7.01
CA ALA A 72 -18.78 3.73 -5.88
C ALA A 72 -17.29 3.58 -5.50
N VAL A 73 -16.79 2.33 -5.41
CA VAL A 73 -15.37 2.04 -5.16
C VAL A 73 -14.50 2.62 -6.27
N SER A 74 -14.90 2.45 -7.55
CA SER A 74 -14.19 3.00 -8.70
C SER A 74 -14.14 4.53 -8.64
N ALA A 75 -15.26 5.19 -8.31
CA ALA A 75 -15.32 6.64 -8.20
C ALA A 75 -14.39 7.16 -7.08
N ILE A 76 -14.33 6.47 -5.93
CA ILE A 76 -13.41 6.82 -4.83
C ILE A 76 -11.96 6.68 -5.29
N VAL A 77 -11.59 5.58 -5.94
CA VAL A 77 -10.22 5.36 -6.41
C VAL A 77 -9.82 6.41 -7.45
N ILE A 78 -10.70 6.67 -8.43
CA ILE A 78 -10.47 7.69 -9.46
C ILE A 78 -10.33 9.08 -8.83
N LEU A 79 -11.19 9.43 -7.88
CA LEU A 79 -11.13 10.71 -7.16
C LEU A 79 -9.81 10.86 -6.40
N VAL A 80 -9.37 9.81 -5.68
CA VAL A 80 -8.09 9.81 -4.96
C VAL A 80 -6.93 9.98 -5.94
N CYS A 81 -6.90 9.23 -7.03
CA CYS A 81 -5.87 9.35 -8.08
C CYS A 81 -5.87 10.75 -8.69
N TYR A 82 -7.04 11.33 -8.97
CA TYR A 82 -7.16 12.68 -9.51
C TYR A 82 -6.60 13.74 -8.54
N ILE A 83 -6.98 13.67 -7.25
CA ILE A 83 -6.46 14.58 -6.23
C ILE A 83 -4.95 14.46 -6.10
N LEU A 84 -4.42 13.22 -6.06
CA LEU A 84 -2.98 12.96 -5.99
C LEU A 84 -2.23 13.58 -7.17
N LEU A 85 -2.72 13.37 -8.40
CA LEU A 85 -2.11 13.92 -9.60
C LEU A 85 -2.17 15.45 -9.62
N HIS A 86 -3.30 16.04 -9.22
CA HIS A 86 -3.50 17.49 -9.22
C HIS A 86 -2.55 18.17 -8.21
N VAL A 87 -2.51 17.65 -6.96
CA VAL A 87 -1.63 18.19 -5.92
C VAL A 87 -0.16 18.03 -6.31
N LEU A 88 0.23 16.87 -6.84
CA LEU A 88 1.59 16.63 -7.30
C LEU A 88 1.98 17.59 -8.44
N GLN A 89 1.07 17.84 -9.38
CA GLN A 89 1.30 18.73 -10.50
C GLN A 89 1.46 20.19 -10.03
N GLU A 90 0.60 20.69 -9.15
CA GLU A 90 0.70 22.04 -8.60
C GLU A 90 1.99 22.24 -7.79
N GLU A 91 2.33 21.28 -6.94
CA GLU A 91 3.53 21.36 -6.09
C GLU A 91 4.82 21.31 -6.92
N LEU A 92 4.87 20.45 -7.95
CA LEU A 92 6.01 20.40 -8.88
C LEU A 92 6.17 21.70 -9.65
N LEU A 93 5.08 22.31 -10.14
CA LEU A 93 5.12 23.59 -10.87
C LEU A 93 5.54 24.73 -9.95
N ASN A 94 5.02 24.79 -8.73
CA ASN A 94 5.38 25.81 -7.76
C ASN A 94 6.85 25.68 -7.33
N THR A 95 7.31 24.47 -7.03
CA THR A 95 8.72 24.22 -6.69
C THR A 95 9.64 24.55 -7.86
N TYR A 96 9.27 24.21 -9.10
CA TYR A 96 10.04 24.51 -10.30
C TYR A 96 10.14 26.03 -10.53
N THR A 97 9.03 26.75 -10.41
CA THR A 97 9.02 28.23 -10.57
C THR A 97 9.80 28.92 -9.45
N GLN A 98 9.69 28.46 -8.20
CA GLN A 98 10.48 28.99 -7.08
C GLN A 98 11.98 28.72 -7.27
N LEU A 99 12.37 27.54 -7.71
CA LEU A 99 13.76 27.23 -8.00
C LEU A 99 14.32 28.14 -9.11
N ILE A 100 13.60 28.34 -10.21
CA ILE A 100 14.04 29.20 -11.30
C ILE A 100 14.13 30.66 -10.85
N THR A 101 13.16 31.17 -10.11
CA THR A 101 13.17 32.57 -9.63
C THR A 101 14.24 32.78 -8.58
N THR A 102 14.44 31.85 -7.66
CA THR A 102 15.45 31.98 -6.60
C THR A 102 16.88 31.84 -7.14
N PHE A 103 17.11 30.86 -8.04
CA PHE A 103 18.44 30.63 -8.60
C PHE A 103 18.74 31.44 -9.89
N GLY A 104 17.68 31.92 -10.59
CA GLY A 104 17.84 32.65 -11.85
C GLY A 104 18.05 34.14 -11.70
N THR A 105 17.59 34.78 -10.61
CA THR A 105 17.54 36.25 -10.50
C THR A 105 18.37 36.84 -9.35
N HIS A 106 18.73 36.09 -8.32
CA HIS A 106 19.49 36.60 -7.18
C HIS A 106 20.73 35.75 -6.89
N SER A 107 21.83 36.47 -6.52
CA SER A 107 22.94 35.84 -5.81
C SER A 107 22.38 35.23 -4.51
N PHE A 108 22.35 33.94 -4.45
CA PHE A 108 21.93 33.22 -3.24
C PHE A 108 22.82 33.64 -2.08
N GLN A 109 22.25 34.35 -1.12
CA GLN A 109 22.92 34.68 0.13
C GLN A 109 22.38 33.68 1.17
N LEU A 110 23.30 33.00 1.85
CA LEU A 110 22.94 32.18 3.00
C LEU A 110 22.18 33.04 4.02
N PRO A 111 21.03 32.53 4.54
CA PRO A 111 20.34 33.22 5.64
C PRO A 111 21.33 33.53 6.77
N GLU A 112 21.25 34.75 7.32
CA GLU A 112 22.16 35.18 8.40
C GLU A 112 22.19 34.19 9.58
N SER A 113 21.08 33.49 9.84
CA SER A 113 20.95 32.50 10.88
C SER A 113 21.86 31.26 10.69
N ILE A 114 22.19 30.90 9.45
CA ILE A 114 23.08 29.76 9.15
C ILE A 114 24.54 30.23 9.08
N ARG A 115 24.75 31.48 8.66
CA ARG A 115 26.07 32.12 8.56
C ARG A 115 26.80 32.24 9.90
N HIS A 116 26.04 32.32 11.01
CA HIS A 116 26.57 32.42 12.37
C HIS A 116 26.82 31.06 13.04
N ILE A 117 26.58 29.92 12.40
CA ILE A 117 26.93 28.61 12.94
C ILE A 117 28.42 28.35 12.74
N PRO A 118 29.23 28.28 13.81
CA PRO A 118 30.68 28.08 13.69
C PRO A 118 30.97 26.75 12.95
N TYR A 119 31.91 26.79 12.01
CA TYR A 119 32.34 25.69 11.13
C TYR A 119 31.37 25.26 10.02
N LEU A 120 30.04 25.39 10.20
CA LEU A 120 29.06 24.99 9.18
C LEU A 120 28.79 26.14 8.19
N GLY A 121 28.74 27.38 8.67
CA GLY A 121 28.49 28.56 7.86
C GLY A 121 29.58 28.74 6.79
N ASP A 122 30.82 28.72 7.21
CA ASP A 122 31.99 28.89 6.32
C ASP A 122 32.14 27.74 5.31
N TYR A 123 31.86 26.51 5.75
CA TYR A 123 31.92 25.32 4.88
C TYR A 123 30.82 25.35 3.81
N LEU A 124 29.60 25.73 4.18
CA LEU A 124 28.48 25.85 3.27
C LEU A 124 28.64 27.04 2.32
N GLU A 125 29.11 28.19 2.83
CA GLU A 125 29.34 29.36 2.01
C GLU A 125 30.44 29.11 0.95
N ASN A 126 31.53 28.46 1.32
CA ASN A 126 32.58 28.08 0.38
C ASN A 126 32.10 27.04 -0.66
N ARG A 127 31.33 26.05 -0.24
CA ARG A 127 30.77 25.04 -1.17
C ARG A 127 29.72 25.64 -2.11
N LEU A 128 28.83 26.49 -1.60
CA LEU A 128 27.82 27.18 -2.40
C LEU A 128 28.46 28.21 -3.34
N ASN A 129 29.39 29.01 -2.87
CA ASN A 129 30.11 29.93 -3.74
C ASN A 129 30.89 29.23 -4.85
N HIS A 130 31.47 28.05 -4.56
CA HIS A 130 32.15 27.25 -5.59
C HIS A 130 31.16 26.71 -6.65
N LEU A 131 29.94 26.35 -6.23
CA LEU A 131 28.87 25.88 -7.13
C LEU A 131 28.24 27.04 -7.92
N LEU A 132 28.08 28.21 -7.29
CA LEU A 132 27.44 29.38 -7.90
C LEU A 132 28.40 30.18 -8.82
N THR A 133 29.70 30.15 -8.56
CA THR A 133 30.71 30.82 -9.39
C THR A 133 30.87 30.12 -10.74
N ASN A 134 30.58 28.83 -10.79
CA ASN A 134 30.64 28.06 -12.03
C ASN A 134 29.23 27.90 -12.65
N ARG A 135 28.68 29.00 -13.21
CA ARG A 135 27.35 29.02 -13.87
C ARG A 135 27.20 27.94 -14.95
N VAL A 136 28.28 27.50 -15.57
CA VAL A 136 28.24 26.41 -16.56
C VAL A 136 27.97 25.08 -15.88
N ALA A 137 28.64 24.77 -14.77
CA ALA A 137 28.41 23.54 -14.01
C ALA A 137 27.00 23.51 -13.37
N LEU A 138 26.52 24.67 -12.88
CA LEU A 138 25.15 24.77 -12.35
C LEU A 138 24.11 24.49 -13.44
N ASN A 139 24.29 25.08 -14.62
CA ASN A 139 23.39 24.81 -15.77
C ASN A 139 23.45 23.37 -16.23
N GLU A 140 24.64 22.74 -16.25
CA GLU A 140 24.78 21.32 -16.58
C GLU A 140 24.09 20.42 -15.54
N HIS A 141 24.21 20.73 -14.26
CA HIS A 141 23.50 20.00 -13.21
C HIS A 141 21.99 20.21 -13.29
N LEU A 142 21.50 21.45 -13.51
CA LEU A 142 20.07 21.73 -13.68
C LEU A 142 19.50 21.04 -14.91
N ILE A 143 20.23 21.03 -16.04
CA ILE A 143 19.83 20.30 -17.24
C ILE A 143 19.86 18.79 -17.01
N ALA A 144 20.85 18.27 -16.27
CA ALA A 144 20.91 16.86 -15.91
C ALA A 144 19.73 16.46 -15.00
N TRP A 145 19.40 17.29 -14.01
CA TRP A 145 18.20 17.09 -13.16
C TRP A 145 16.90 17.20 -13.95
N ALA A 146 16.78 18.16 -14.86
CA ALA A 146 15.61 18.26 -15.73
C ALA A 146 15.46 17.06 -16.66
N LYS A 147 16.55 16.56 -17.25
CA LYS A 147 16.56 15.33 -18.05
C LYS A 147 16.20 14.11 -17.23
N TYR A 148 16.75 13.98 -16.02
CA TYR A 148 16.44 12.88 -15.10
C TYR A 148 14.97 12.92 -14.68
N SER A 149 14.43 14.09 -14.37
CA SER A 149 13.02 14.29 -14.03
C SER A 149 12.10 13.95 -15.21
N LEU A 150 12.47 14.34 -16.44
CA LEU A 150 11.75 14.00 -17.66
C LEU A 150 11.80 12.49 -17.96
N GLN A 151 12.92 11.82 -17.71
CA GLN A 151 13.04 10.36 -17.84
C GLN A 151 12.18 9.64 -16.81
N LEU A 152 12.23 10.04 -15.52
CA LEU A 152 11.35 9.54 -14.47
C LEU A 152 9.87 9.75 -14.82
N PHE A 153 9.50 10.90 -15.33
CA PHE A 153 8.15 11.20 -15.77
C PHE A 153 7.72 10.31 -16.95
N GLY A 154 8.61 10.12 -17.93
CA GLY A 154 8.37 9.23 -19.08
C GLY A 154 8.21 7.75 -18.68
N GLU A 155 9.01 7.29 -17.73
CA GLU A 155 8.88 5.94 -17.15
C GLU A 155 7.59 5.80 -16.34
N THR A 156 7.24 6.80 -15.54
CA THR A 156 5.99 6.84 -14.78
C THR A 156 4.78 6.81 -15.71
N LEU A 157 4.77 7.57 -16.81
CA LEU A 157 3.71 7.53 -17.83
C LEU A 157 3.58 6.15 -18.49
N ARG A 158 4.70 5.46 -18.74
CA ARG A 158 4.70 4.10 -19.28
C ARG A 158 4.08 3.11 -18.29
N HIS A 159 4.37 3.28 -17.00
CA HIS A 159 3.79 2.47 -15.92
C HIS A 159 2.31 2.80 -15.66
N LEU A 160 1.85 4.02 -15.90
CA LEU A 160 0.45 4.40 -15.74
C LEU A 160 -0.49 3.53 -16.59
N GLY A 161 -0.12 3.25 -17.85
CA GLY A 161 -0.90 2.37 -18.71
C GLY A 161 -1.07 0.97 -18.10
N LYS A 162 0.01 0.41 -17.55
CA LYS A 162 -0.02 -0.89 -16.87
C LYS A 162 -0.90 -0.83 -15.60
N TRP A 163 -0.74 0.20 -14.78
CA TRP A 163 -1.54 0.37 -13.55
C TRP A 163 -3.04 0.55 -13.83
N ILE A 164 -3.40 1.26 -14.91
CA ILE A 164 -4.80 1.40 -15.32
C ILE A 164 -5.38 0.03 -15.71
N ILE A 165 -4.64 -0.77 -16.46
CA ILE A 165 -5.07 -2.13 -16.83
C ILE A 165 -5.22 -3.00 -15.59
N GLU A 166 -4.24 -2.99 -14.68
CA GLU A 166 -4.29 -3.73 -13.43
C GLU A 166 -5.49 -3.29 -12.57
N LEU A 167 -5.74 -1.99 -12.47
CA LEU A 167 -6.90 -1.44 -11.76
C LEU A 167 -8.22 -1.89 -12.40
N CYS A 168 -8.33 -1.89 -13.73
CA CYS A 168 -9.50 -2.42 -14.41
C CYS A 168 -9.74 -3.89 -14.07
N PHE A 169 -8.68 -4.72 -14.05
CA PHE A 169 -8.79 -6.11 -13.63
C PHE A 169 -9.24 -6.26 -12.18
N VAL A 170 -8.68 -5.44 -11.27
CA VAL A 170 -9.13 -5.41 -9.87
C VAL A 170 -10.62 -5.10 -9.79
N LEU A 171 -11.08 -4.04 -10.45
CA LEU A 171 -12.49 -3.60 -10.38
C LEU A 171 -13.46 -4.61 -11.00
N ILE A 172 -13.08 -5.19 -12.15
CA ILE A 172 -13.86 -6.27 -12.76
C ILE A 172 -13.95 -7.46 -11.81
N THR A 173 -12.84 -7.87 -11.21
CA THR A 173 -12.82 -8.98 -10.26
C THR A 173 -13.64 -8.68 -9.01
N VAL A 174 -13.56 -7.47 -8.47
CA VAL A 174 -14.39 -7.00 -7.34
C VAL A 174 -15.87 -7.12 -7.66
N PHE A 175 -16.28 -6.71 -8.86
CA PHE A 175 -17.67 -6.85 -9.32
C PHE A 175 -18.14 -8.31 -9.29
N PHE A 176 -17.32 -9.22 -9.83
CA PHE A 176 -17.65 -10.66 -9.81
C PHE A 176 -17.61 -11.25 -8.39
N CYS A 177 -16.69 -10.81 -7.53
CA CYS A 177 -16.65 -11.19 -6.13
C CYS A 177 -17.92 -10.79 -5.38
N PHE A 178 -18.49 -9.60 -5.65
CA PHE A 178 -19.77 -9.20 -5.07
C PHE A 178 -20.93 -10.02 -5.63
N ARG A 179 -20.97 -10.20 -6.96
CA ARG A 179 -22.08 -10.89 -7.61
C ARG A 179 -22.14 -12.38 -7.24
N ASP A 180 -21.02 -13.07 -7.33
CA ASP A 180 -20.93 -14.53 -7.25
C ASP A 180 -20.20 -15.03 -6.00
N GLY A 181 -19.71 -14.13 -5.16
CA GLY A 181 -18.80 -14.45 -4.03
C GLY A 181 -19.39 -15.45 -3.05
N LYS A 182 -20.69 -15.40 -2.78
CA LYS A 182 -21.36 -16.36 -1.91
C LYS A 182 -21.30 -17.78 -2.49
N THR A 183 -21.60 -17.94 -3.77
CA THR A 183 -21.52 -19.22 -4.47
C THR A 183 -20.09 -19.77 -4.50
N TRP A 184 -19.10 -18.90 -4.72
CA TRP A 184 -17.70 -19.31 -4.68
C TRP A 184 -17.26 -19.74 -3.27
N LEU A 185 -17.70 -19.01 -2.26
CA LEU A 185 -17.40 -19.36 -0.86
C LEU A 185 -17.98 -20.72 -0.50
N ASP A 186 -19.22 -21.01 -0.90
CA ASP A 186 -19.88 -22.30 -0.66
C ASP A 186 -19.12 -23.44 -1.37
N HIS A 187 -18.66 -23.22 -2.61
CA HIS A 187 -17.83 -24.19 -3.33
C HIS A 187 -16.47 -24.43 -2.65
N ILE A 188 -15.81 -23.36 -2.18
CA ILE A 188 -14.55 -23.47 -1.45
C ILE A 188 -14.74 -24.22 -0.14
N GLN A 189 -15.78 -23.89 0.63
CA GLN A 189 -16.10 -24.60 1.87
C GLN A 189 -16.35 -26.09 1.62
N THR A 190 -17.13 -26.41 0.59
CA THR A 190 -17.40 -27.81 0.20
C THR A 190 -16.11 -28.52 -0.22
N ALA A 191 -15.23 -27.86 -0.98
CA ALA A 191 -13.96 -28.46 -1.36
C ALA A 191 -13.03 -28.65 -0.14
N MET A 192 -12.98 -27.68 0.77
CA MET A 192 -12.18 -27.77 1.98
C MET A 192 -12.66 -28.83 2.94
N SER A 193 -13.98 -29.11 3.00
CA SER A 193 -14.53 -30.17 3.86
C SER A 193 -14.06 -31.56 3.49
N TYR A 194 -13.57 -31.79 2.27
CA TYR A 194 -12.94 -33.06 1.88
C TYR A 194 -11.52 -33.24 2.43
N PHE A 195 -10.83 -32.15 2.77
CA PHE A 195 -9.42 -32.17 3.20
C PHE A 195 -9.24 -31.84 4.68
N PHE A 196 -10.15 -31.04 5.23
CA PHE A 196 -10.08 -30.52 6.60
C PHE A 196 -11.45 -30.77 7.24
N ASP A 197 -11.58 -31.69 8.12
CA ASP A 197 -12.84 -32.04 8.83
C ASP A 197 -13.51 -30.74 9.40
N ASP A 198 -13.91 -30.71 10.66
CA ASP A 198 -14.59 -29.57 11.30
C ASP A 198 -13.71 -28.32 11.49
N GLU A 199 -12.40 -28.40 11.19
CA GLU A 199 -11.41 -27.34 11.43
C GLU A 199 -11.42 -26.24 10.37
N GLN A 200 -12.00 -26.49 9.18
CA GLN A 200 -12.07 -25.54 8.06
C GLN A 200 -12.68 -24.19 8.48
N GLY A 201 -13.67 -24.21 9.36
CA GLY A 201 -14.31 -22.99 9.88
C GLY A 201 -13.34 -22.10 10.64
N ILE A 202 -12.40 -22.67 11.41
CA ILE A 202 -11.40 -21.95 12.19
C ILE A 202 -10.43 -21.22 11.24
N TYR A 203 -9.97 -21.88 10.18
CA TYR A 203 -9.03 -21.30 9.21
C TYR A 203 -9.66 -20.14 8.43
N LEU A 204 -10.85 -20.32 7.90
CA LEU A 204 -11.59 -19.27 7.18
C LEU A 204 -11.92 -18.09 8.09
N GLN A 205 -12.34 -18.36 9.33
CA GLN A 205 -12.59 -17.31 10.31
C GLN A 205 -11.32 -16.54 10.68
N THR A 206 -10.19 -17.22 10.87
CA THR A 206 -8.90 -16.60 11.17
C THR A 206 -8.44 -15.71 10.02
N LEU A 207 -8.51 -16.20 8.78
CA LEU A 207 -8.19 -15.40 7.59
C LEU A 207 -9.08 -14.16 7.51
N GLY A 208 -10.38 -14.33 7.68
CA GLY A 208 -11.33 -13.22 7.61
C GLY A 208 -11.11 -12.16 8.69
N GLN A 209 -10.94 -12.59 9.95
CA GLN A 209 -10.68 -11.68 11.07
C GLN A 209 -9.36 -10.93 10.87
N THR A 210 -8.29 -11.62 10.47
CA THR A 210 -6.99 -11.00 10.22
C THR A 210 -7.06 -10.00 9.05
N THR A 211 -7.73 -10.36 7.96
CA THR A 211 -7.93 -9.44 6.82
C THR A 211 -8.64 -8.16 7.25
N ARG A 212 -9.75 -8.27 7.98
CA ARG A 212 -10.47 -7.10 8.50
C ARG A 212 -9.61 -6.28 9.46
N ALA A 213 -8.90 -6.92 10.37
CA ALA A 213 -8.03 -6.25 11.33
C ALA A 213 -6.93 -5.44 10.62
N VAL A 214 -6.28 -6.02 9.61
CA VAL A 214 -5.25 -5.35 8.81
C VAL A 214 -5.84 -4.17 8.05
N CYS A 215 -6.97 -4.34 7.38
CA CYS A 215 -7.59 -3.27 6.59
C CYS A 215 -8.09 -2.12 7.45
N TYR A 216 -8.81 -2.41 8.53
CA TYR A 216 -9.26 -1.36 9.46
C TYR A 216 -8.09 -0.71 10.18
N GLY A 217 -7.07 -1.48 10.57
CA GLY A 217 -5.86 -0.95 11.16
C GLY A 217 -5.12 0.01 10.24
N LEU A 218 -5.03 -0.33 8.95
CA LEU A 218 -4.42 0.52 7.92
C LEU A 218 -5.19 1.84 7.75
N VAL A 219 -6.51 1.77 7.60
CA VAL A 219 -7.37 2.98 7.42
C VAL A 219 -7.33 3.86 8.67
N LEU A 220 -7.48 3.28 9.87
CA LEU A 220 -7.44 4.05 11.12
C LEU A 220 -6.07 4.68 11.35
N ALA A 221 -4.98 3.95 11.08
CA ALA A 221 -3.63 4.51 11.16
C ALA A 221 -3.43 5.66 10.17
N ALA A 222 -3.88 5.50 8.93
CA ALA A 222 -3.78 6.52 7.90
C ALA A 222 -4.55 7.80 8.27
N LEU A 223 -5.78 7.66 8.76
CA LEU A 223 -6.57 8.80 9.26
C LEU A 223 -5.87 9.48 10.45
N GLY A 224 -5.39 8.70 11.42
CA GLY A 224 -4.63 9.22 12.55
C GLY A 224 -3.37 9.97 12.12
N GLN A 225 -2.61 9.43 11.17
CA GLN A 225 -1.43 10.09 10.59
C GLN A 225 -1.78 11.41 9.92
N GLY A 226 -2.86 11.45 9.14
CA GLY A 226 -3.32 12.68 8.50
C GLY A 226 -3.68 13.77 9.50
N ILE A 227 -4.39 13.42 10.59
CA ILE A 227 -4.73 14.35 11.67
C ILE A 227 -3.45 14.85 12.36
N ILE A 228 -2.56 13.95 12.77
CA ILE A 228 -1.32 14.27 13.45
C ILE A 228 -0.40 15.13 12.58
N ALA A 229 -0.26 14.78 11.30
CA ALA A 229 0.50 15.56 10.34
C ALA A 229 -0.13 16.95 10.11
N GLY A 230 -1.48 17.01 9.97
CA GLY A 230 -2.22 18.26 9.83
C GLY A 230 -2.00 19.23 11.01
N ILE A 231 -1.95 18.71 12.24
CA ILE A 231 -1.59 19.49 13.43
C ILE A 231 -0.15 20.04 13.29
N GLY A 232 0.81 19.19 12.87
CA GLY A 232 2.19 19.61 12.62
C GLY A 232 2.31 20.70 11.56
N TYR A 233 1.56 20.59 10.45
CA TYR A 233 1.51 21.61 9.40
C TYR A 233 0.90 22.92 9.91
N ALA A 234 -0.17 22.86 10.72
CA ALA A 234 -0.78 24.05 11.32
C ALA A 234 0.19 24.76 12.28
N LEU A 235 0.89 24.04 13.12
CA LEU A 235 1.89 24.57 14.06
C LEU A 235 3.12 25.18 13.31
N ALA A 236 3.50 24.58 12.19
CA ALA A 236 4.56 25.09 11.34
C ALA A 236 4.15 26.29 10.46
N GLY A 237 2.88 26.71 10.50
CA GLY A 237 2.40 27.88 9.74
C GLY A 237 2.23 27.63 8.24
N VAL A 238 2.02 26.38 7.82
CA VAL A 238 1.77 26.04 6.43
C VAL A 238 0.39 26.55 6.00
N SER A 239 0.27 27.10 4.78
CA SER A 239 -0.92 27.81 4.30
C SER A 239 -2.18 26.95 4.17
N ALA A 240 -2.05 25.61 3.98
CA ALA A 240 -3.19 24.71 3.82
C ALA A 240 -3.05 23.42 4.68
N PRO A 241 -3.01 23.54 6.02
CA PRO A 241 -2.65 22.40 6.88
C PRO A 241 -3.67 21.27 6.84
N LEU A 242 -4.98 21.58 6.69
CA LEU A 242 -6.03 20.58 6.58
C LEU A 242 -5.95 19.79 5.28
N LEU A 243 -5.65 20.46 4.16
CA LEU A 243 -5.53 19.84 2.85
C LEU A 243 -4.30 18.94 2.80
N LEU A 244 -3.15 19.42 3.30
CA LEU A 244 -1.94 18.61 3.42
C LEU A 244 -2.10 17.44 4.41
N GLY A 245 -2.84 17.64 5.50
CA GLY A 245 -3.18 16.57 6.43
C GLY A 245 -4.05 15.48 5.77
N ALA A 246 -5.08 15.88 5.03
CA ALA A 246 -5.91 14.95 4.26
C ALA A 246 -5.09 14.23 3.18
N PHE A 247 -4.20 14.94 2.48
CA PHE A 247 -3.29 14.36 1.51
C PHE A 247 -2.32 13.37 2.17
N THR A 248 -1.79 13.71 3.35
CA THR A 248 -0.95 12.80 4.14
C THR A 248 -1.72 11.55 4.55
N ALA A 249 -3.00 11.65 4.93
CA ALA A 249 -3.85 10.50 5.22
C ALA A 249 -4.01 9.58 4.01
N LEU A 250 -4.22 10.13 2.82
CA LEU A 250 -4.32 9.35 1.58
C LEU A 250 -2.99 8.66 1.25
N MET A 251 -1.88 9.38 1.35
CA MET A 251 -0.55 8.82 1.11
C MET A 251 -0.16 7.76 2.15
N ALA A 252 -0.61 7.92 3.38
CA ALA A 252 -0.37 6.97 4.48
C ALA A 252 -1.05 5.60 4.29
N LEU A 253 -1.98 5.46 3.34
CA LEU A 253 -2.47 4.14 2.93
C LEU A 253 -1.36 3.29 2.29
N ILE A 254 -0.36 3.94 1.71
CA ILE A 254 0.84 3.31 1.17
C ILE A 254 1.93 3.34 2.25
N PRO A 255 2.69 2.25 2.46
CA PRO A 255 3.79 2.25 3.42
C PRO A 255 4.78 3.38 3.16
N MET A 256 5.18 4.09 4.20
CA MET A 256 6.06 5.24 4.12
C MET A 256 5.53 6.41 3.28
N GLY A 257 4.29 6.35 2.78
CA GLY A 257 3.70 7.39 1.93
C GLY A 257 3.57 8.74 2.63
N ALA A 258 3.28 8.77 3.93
CA ALA A 258 3.25 10.00 4.71
C ALA A 258 4.58 10.76 4.66
N THR A 259 5.70 10.05 4.58
CA THR A 259 7.05 10.61 4.52
C THR A 259 7.27 11.43 3.23
N LEU A 260 6.62 11.02 2.14
CA LEU A 260 6.67 11.74 0.86
C LEU A 260 5.94 13.10 0.90
N VAL A 261 5.18 13.36 1.95
CA VAL A 261 4.46 14.64 2.13
C VAL A 261 5.19 15.53 3.13
N TRP A 262 5.45 15.06 4.36
CA TRP A 262 6.00 15.91 5.39
C TRP A 262 7.49 16.26 5.18
N ILE A 263 8.31 15.39 4.53
CA ILE A 263 9.71 15.74 4.23
C ILE A 263 9.81 16.91 3.24
N PRO A 264 9.20 16.84 2.04
CA PRO A 264 9.25 17.97 1.11
C PRO A 264 8.68 19.24 1.73
N THR A 265 7.56 19.18 2.45
CA THR A 265 6.97 20.35 3.12
C THR A 265 7.93 20.97 4.14
N GLY A 266 8.62 20.15 4.94
CA GLY A 266 9.62 20.63 5.90
C GLY A 266 10.83 21.27 5.21
N LEU A 267 11.31 20.65 4.12
CA LEU A 267 12.42 21.20 3.32
C LEU A 267 12.04 22.52 2.63
N LEU A 268 10.82 22.65 2.14
CA LEU A 268 10.31 23.91 1.56
C LEU A 268 10.25 25.04 2.61
N LEU A 269 9.85 24.74 3.84
CA LEU A 269 9.88 25.73 4.93
C LEU A 269 11.32 26.18 5.22
N LEU A 270 12.29 25.27 5.21
CA LEU A 270 13.70 25.62 5.38
C LEU A 270 14.20 26.48 4.24
N ALA A 271 13.80 26.20 2.99
CA ALA A 271 14.18 26.98 1.82
C ALA A 271 13.57 28.40 1.85
N ASN A 272 12.41 28.58 2.45
CA ASN A 272 11.73 29.87 2.62
C ASN A 272 12.17 30.61 3.90
N GLU A 273 13.37 30.36 4.41
CA GLU A 273 13.97 31.01 5.59
C GLU A 273 13.26 30.77 6.92
N ASN A 274 12.21 29.95 6.95
CA ASN A 274 11.50 29.55 8.16
C ASN A 274 12.18 28.35 8.85
N ILE A 275 13.43 28.56 9.28
CA ILE A 275 14.30 27.47 9.78
C ILE A 275 13.68 26.72 10.96
N TRP A 276 13.15 27.44 11.94
CA TRP A 276 12.55 26.84 13.13
C TRP A 276 11.28 26.04 12.83
N ALA A 277 10.45 26.56 11.94
CA ALA A 277 9.23 25.86 11.51
C ALA A 277 9.59 24.61 10.68
N GLY A 278 10.57 24.70 9.77
CA GLY A 278 11.02 23.58 8.97
C GLY A 278 11.67 22.47 9.78
N LEU A 279 12.61 22.80 10.69
CA LEU A 279 13.21 21.82 11.60
C LEU A 279 12.18 21.23 12.56
N GLY A 280 11.26 22.03 13.10
CA GLY A 280 10.17 21.58 13.94
C GLY A 280 9.26 20.59 13.23
N LEU A 281 8.89 20.85 11.96
CA LEU A 281 8.07 19.97 11.17
C LEU A 281 8.79 18.65 10.82
N LEU A 282 10.07 18.71 10.46
CA LEU A 282 10.87 17.52 10.20
C LEU A 282 11.02 16.65 11.44
N ALA A 283 11.28 17.26 12.61
CA ALA A 283 11.34 16.55 13.88
C ALA A 283 9.98 15.94 14.25
N TRP A 284 8.87 16.67 14.08
CA TRP A 284 7.52 16.18 14.29
C TRP A 284 7.18 15.01 13.37
N GLY A 285 7.51 15.13 12.09
CA GLY A 285 7.32 14.07 11.09
C GLY A 285 8.07 12.79 11.45
N PHE A 286 9.33 12.93 11.83
CA PHE A 286 10.18 11.79 12.18
C PHE A 286 9.78 11.13 13.50
N LEU A 287 9.55 11.92 14.58
CA LEU A 287 9.29 11.41 15.92
C LEU A 287 7.84 10.97 16.11
N VAL A 288 6.87 11.72 15.55
CA VAL A 288 5.46 11.52 15.86
C VAL A 288 4.75 10.82 14.70
N VAL A 289 4.82 11.38 13.48
CA VAL A 289 4.11 10.82 12.32
C VAL A 289 4.65 9.43 11.95
N SER A 290 5.97 9.24 11.94
CA SER A 290 6.58 7.94 11.63
C SER A 290 6.32 6.87 12.70
N THR A 291 6.08 7.27 13.95
CA THR A 291 5.73 6.32 15.03
C THR A 291 4.39 5.64 14.76
N VAL A 292 3.46 6.31 14.10
CA VAL A 292 2.17 5.71 13.74
C VAL A 292 2.36 4.51 12.80
N ASP A 293 3.23 4.64 11.79
CA ASP A 293 3.52 3.55 10.86
C ASP A 293 4.22 2.37 11.52
N ASN A 294 5.21 2.66 12.36
CA ASN A 294 6.12 1.65 12.86
C ASN A 294 5.62 0.96 14.14
N VAL A 295 4.75 1.61 14.92
CA VAL A 295 4.30 1.11 16.22
C VAL A 295 2.78 1.00 16.29
N ILE A 296 2.06 2.07 15.99
CA ILE A 296 0.60 2.14 16.22
C ILE A 296 -0.13 1.21 15.24
N ARG A 297 0.26 1.17 13.97
CA ARG A 297 -0.35 0.31 12.97
C ARG A 297 -0.28 -1.18 13.36
N PRO A 298 0.89 -1.77 13.68
CA PRO A 298 0.96 -3.15 14.16
C PRO A 298 0.16 -3.40 15.45
N LEU A 299 0.10 -2.42 16.37
CA LEU A 299 -0.68 -2.53 17.61
C LEU A 299 -2.19 -2.61 17.34
N ILE A 300 -2.72 -1.80 16.43
CA ILE A 300 -4.15 -1.82 16.07
C ILE A 300 -4.50 -3.18 15.42
N ILE A 301 -3.65 -3.66 14.51
CA ILE A 301 -3.85 -4.96 13.86
C ILE A 301 -3.84 -6.09 14.89
N CYS A 302 -2.90 -6.08 15.81
CA CYS A 302 -2.80 -7.06 16.90
C CYS A 302 -4.05 -7.07 17.78
N GLY A 303 -4.51 -5.90 18.23
CA GLY A 303 -5.70 -5.78 19.09
C GLY A 303 -6.98 -6.29 18.44
N ALA A 304 -7.12 -6.13 17.13
CA ALA A 304 -8.30 -6.55 16.38
C ALA A 304 -8.27 -8.02 15.93
N SER A 305 -7.07 -8.62 15.72
CA SER A 305 -6.92 -9.98 15.15
C SER A 305 -6.70 -11.08 16.19
N ARG A 306 -6.50 -10.74 17.48
CA ARG A 306 -6.08 -11.66 18.54
C ARG A 306 -4.77 -12.43 18.26
N VAL A 307 -3.99 -11.97 17.28
CA VAL A 307 -2.69 -12.53 16.91
C VAL A 307 -1.61 -11.87 17.75
N PRO A 308 -0.58 -12.59 18.25
CA PRO A 308 0.51 -11.99 19.00
C PRO A 308 1.22 -10.88 18.23
N PHE A 309 1.60 -9.80 18.93
CA PHE A 309 2.22 -8.61 18.32
C PHE A 309 3.43 -8.95 17.43
N LEU A 310 4.32 -9.85 17.91
CA LEU A 310 5.50 -10.25 17.14
C LEU A 310 5.14 -10.91 15.81
N VAL A 311 4.08 -11.72 15.78
CA VAL A 311 3.61 -12.38 14.56
C VAL A 311 3.11 -11.35 13.55
N VAL A 312 2.35 -10.35 14.01
CA VAL A 312 1.89 -9.24 13.16
C VAL A 312 3.08 -8.41 12.66
N LEU A 313 4.02 -8.07 13.55
CA LEU A 313 5.19 -7.28 13.22
C LEU A 313 6.05 -7.96 12.14
N PHE A 314 6.43 -9.22 12.37
CA PHE A 314 7.20 -9.99 11.39
C PHE A 314 6.39 -10.25 10.12
N GLY A 315 5.09 -10.44 10.23
CA GLY A 315 4.18 -10.56 9.09
C GLY A 315 4.21 -9.32 8.21
N VAL A 316 4.06 -8.13 8.80
CA VAL A 316 4.07 -6.86 8.08
C VAL A 316 5.43 -6.62 7.40
N PHE A 317 6.53 -6.67 8.14
CA PHE A 317 7.86 -6.40 7.59
C PHE A 317 8.34 -7.51 6.64
N GLY A 318 8.18 -8.78 7.03
CA GLY A 318 8.54 -9.91 6.19
C GLY A 318 7.68 -10.00 4.95
N GLY A 319 6.37 -9.73 5.07
CA GLY A 319 5.45 -9.66 3.94
C GLY A 319 5.83 -8.55 2.96
N LEU A 320 6.12 -7.35 3.47
CA LEU A 320 6.54 -6.20 2.65
C LEU A 320 7.79 -6.51 1.83
N THR A 321 8.78 -7.16 2.43
CA THR A 321 10.03 -7.53 1.74
C THR A 321 9.84 -8.66 0.73
N ALA A 322 8.97 -9.64 1.02
CA ALA A 322 8.75 -10.80 0.17
C ALA A 322 7.79 -10.54 -1.00
N PHE A 323 6.72 -9.77 -0.75
CA PHE A 323 5.60 -9.58 -1.69
C PHE A 323 5.35 -8.11 -2.06
N GLY A 324 6.18 -7.17 -1.59
CA GLY A 324 5.95 -5.74 -1.80
C GLY A 324 4.72 -5.23 -1.04
N ALA A 325 4.04 -4.21 -1.58
CA ALA A 325 2.91 -3.54 -0.90
C ALA A 325 1.77 -4.49 -0.48
N ILE A 326 1.47 -5.53 -1.29
CA ILE A 326 0.46 -6.54 -0.96
C ILE A 326 0.86 -7.40 0.24
N GLY A 327 2.16 -7.52 0.49
CA GLY A 327 2.70 -8.28 1.62
C GLY A 327 2.33 -7.71 2.98
N LEU A 328 1.96 -6.42 3.07
CA LEU A 328 1.39 -5.83 4.29
C LEU A 328 0.12 -6.56 4.76
N PHE A 329 -0.65 -7.08 3.82
CA PHE A 329 -1.87 -7.83 4.08
C PHE A 329 -1.58 -9.33 4.16
N LEU A 330 -0.86 -9.88 3.17
CA LEU A 330 -0.57 -11.30 3.08
C LEU A 330 0.33 -11.78 4.22
N GLY A 331 1.33 -10.99 4.60
CA GLY A 331 2.28 -11.40 5.64
C GLY A 331 1.61 -11.74 6.98
N PRO A 332 0.87 -10.82 7.61
CA PRO A 332 0.11 -11.12 8.82
C PRO A 332 -0.90 -12.25 8.63
N MET A 333 -1.59 -12.32 7.46
CA MET A 333 -2.57 -13.37 7.18
C MET A 333 -1.92 -14.76 7.13
N ILE A 334 -0.78 -14.90 6.44
CA ILE A 334 -0.05 -16.17 6.32
C ILE A 334 0.44 -16.62 7.70
N LEU A 335 1.03 -15.72 8.48
CA LEU A 335 1.56 -16.08 9.79
C LEU A 335 0.42 -16.35 10.81
N ALA A 336 -0.71 -15.64 10.73
CA ALA A 336 -1.88 -15.91 11.54
C ALA A 336 -2.49 -17.29 11.23
N LEU A 337 -2.56 -17.63 9.93
CA LEU A 337 -3.04 -18.95 9.51
C LEU A 337 -2.10 -20.06 9.98
N LEU A 338 -0.80 -19.88 9.83
CA LEU A 338 0.21 -20.83 10.33
C LEU A 338 0.05 -21.06 11.85
N LEU A 339 -0.15 -19.99 12.59
CA LEU A 339 -0.38 -20.08 14.04
C LEU A 339 -1.67 -20.82 14.36
N ALA A 340 -2.76 -20.58 13.62
CA ALA A 340 -4.03 -21.27 13.79
C ALA A 340 -3.89 -22.77 13.53
N VAL A 341 -3.23 -23.16 12.43
CA VAL A 341 -2.93 -24.57 12.11
C VAL A 341 -2.12 -25.22 13.24
N TRP A 342 -1.11 -24.51 13.75
CA TRP A 342 -0.29 -25.01 14.84
C TRP A 342 -1.09 -25.22 16.13
N GLN A 343 -1.95 -24.27 16.50
CA GLN A 343 -2.79 -24.36 17.71
C GLN A 343 -3.79 -25.52 17.64
N VAL A 344 -4.46 -25.70 16.51
CA VAL A 344 -5.40 -26.80 16.30
C VAL A 344 -4.70 -28.16 16.45
N ASN A 345 -3.54 -28.33 15.81
CA ASN A 345 -2.78 -29.58 15.91
C ASN A 345 -2.33 -29.89 17.35
N ILE A 346 -1.88 -28.89 18.12
CA ILE A 346 -1.51 -29.11 19.55
C ILE A 346 -2.73 -29.55 20.35
N THR A 347 -3.88 -28.89 20.17
CA THR A 347 -5.12 -29.26 20.90
C THR A 347 -5.54 -30.65 20.59
N ASN A 348 -5.49 -31.11 19.34
CA ASN A 348 -5.83 -32.47 18.93
C ASN A 348 -4.87 -33.50 19.55
N ILE A 349 -3.57 -33.24 19.61
CA ILE A 349 -2.60 -34.12 20.25
C ILE A 349 -2.86 -34.22 21.77
N GLN A 350 -3.22 -33.11 22.42
CA GLN A 350 -3.55 -33.13 23.85
C GLN A 350 -4.81 -33.91 24.15
N LEU A 351 -5.85 -33.82 23.32
CA LEU A 351 -7.09 -34.58 23.45
C LEU A 351 -6.86 -36.07 23.24
N ASN A 352 -6.07 -36.45 22.24
CA ASN A 352 -5.74 -37.87 21.99
C ASN A 352 -4.84 -38.47 23.08
N ASN A 353 -4.01 -37.71 23.77
CA ASN A 353 -3.20 -38.20 24.88
C ASN A 353 -3.95 -38.24 26.22
N ALA A 354 -5.14 -37.65 26.30
CA ALA A 354 -6.00 -37.65 27.49
C ALA A 354 -7.06 -38.78 27.48
N GLN A 355 -7.23 -39.49 26.34
CA GLN A 355 -8.02 -40.71 26.18
C GLN A 355 -7.17 -41.96 26.35
#